data_af07607887f538b91e17970f901770d9
#
_entry.id   af07607887f538b91e17970f901770d9
#
_cell.length_a   1.000
_cell.length_b   1.000
_cell.length_c   1.000
_cell.angle_alpha   90.00
_cell.angle_beta   90.00
_cell.angle_gamma   90.00
#
_symmetry.space_group_name_H-M   'P 1'
#
loop_
_entity.id
_entity.type
_entity.pdbx_description
1 polymer ?
#
loop_
_entity_poly.entity_id
_entity_poly.type
_entity_poly.pdbx_seq_one_letter_code
_entity_poly.pdbx_strand_id
1 'polypeptide(L)'
;PTTIDEDNPEATPFNEFWDTDAESRGIEFLIKKSSGRLNGWVGYTYAETEYYTPPSGWHPPNFDRTHTLNIVGNIELTTDLEISSALTKSTGNPYTKILGRAYSWEQNLNSNTYWIPYDTYIVGEKNTERYDGYFRVDVGITRKGGNLFGLEYDTYWQIMNLTRHLNTLSYTYRTKTDPLTGNQLGVERRPIPMFPLILTFGIKFEF
;
A
#
# COMPACT_ATOMS: atom_id res chain seq x y z
N PRO A 1 2.06 24.57 -14.06
CA PRO A 1 1.92 25.85 -14.74
C PRO A 1 1.82 25.54 -16.23
N THR A 2 0.60 25.65 -16.76
CA THR A 2 0.29 25.48 -18.16
C THR A 2 0.90 26.64 -18.93
N THR A 3 1.98 26.39 -19.64
CA THR A 3 2.42 27.30 -20.69
C THR A 3 1.49 27.11 -21.89
N ILE A 4 0.52 28.01 -22.03
CA ILE A 4 -0.23 28.14 -23.27
C ILE A 4 0.79 28.66 -24.27
N ASP A 5 1.03 27.91 -25.33
CA ASP A 5 1.82 28.37 -26.46
C ASP A 5 0.97 29.41 -27.22
N GLU A 6 1.20 30.71 -26.94
CA GLU A 6 0.45 31.80 -27.52
C GLU A 6 0.65 31.92 -29.06
N ASP A 7 1.66 31.24 -29.59
CA ASP A 7 1.97 31.25 -31.03
C ASP A 7 1.25 30.13 -31.82
N ASN A 8 0.57 29.22 -31.14
CA ASN A 8 -0.21 28.17 -31.80
C ASN A 8 -1.64 28.09 -31.23
N PRO A 9 -2.60 28.83 -31.77
CA PRO A 9 -3.98 28.85 -31.33
C PRO A 9 -4.73 27.51 -31.54
N GLU A 10 -4.15 26.55 -32.28
CA GLU A 10 -4.69 25.20 -32.46
C GLU A 10 -4.07 24.19 -31.45
N ALA A 11 -3.10 24.62 -30.65
CA ALA A 11 -2.63 23.76 -29.55
C ALA A 11 -3.75 23.62 -28.53
N THR A 12 -4.44 22.50 -28.58
CA THR A 12 -5.36 22.11 -27.49
C THR A 12 -4.56 22.07 -26.20
N PRO A 13 -5.02 22.77 -25.15
CA PRO A 13 -4.34 22.69 -23.86
C PRO A 13 -4.20 21.21 -23.51
N PHE A 14 -3.00 20.82 -23.10
CA PHE A 14 -2.74 19.44 -22.66
C PHE A 14 -3.73 19.16 -21.52
N ASN A 15 -4.79 18.44 -21.83
CA ASN A 15 -5.78 18.07 -20.84
C ASN A 15 -5.16 16.93 -20.02
N GLU A 16 -4.53 17.28 -18.90
CA GLU A 16 -3.92 16.32 -17.98
C GLU A 16 -4.98 15.43 -17.31
N PHE A 17 -6.25 15.77 -17.49
CA PHE A 17 -7.39 15.01 -16.94
C PHE A 17 -8.03 14.17 -18.03
N TRP A 18 -8.00 12.87 -17.84
CA TRP A 18 -8.73 11.93 -18.68
C TRP A 18 -10.09 11.67 -18.04
N ASP A 19 -11.13 11.70 -18.86
CA ASP A 19 -12.43 11.18 -18.47
C ASP A 19 -12.26 9.69 -18.16
N THR A 20 -12.65 9.27 -16.95
CA THR A 20 -12.48 7.92 -16.46
C THR A 20 -13.83 7.40 -16.00
N ASP A 21 -14.29 6.32 -16.62
CA ASP A 21 -15.42 5.55 -16.10
C ASP A 21 -14.93 4.62 -14.98
N ALA A 22 -15.77 4.39 -13.98
CA ALA A 22 -15.48 3.53 -12.87
C ALA A 22 -16.66 2.63 -12.53
N GLU A 23 -16.38 1.35 -12.34
CA GLU A 23 -17.34 0.37 -11.85
C GLU A 23 -16.79 -0.29 -10.58
N SER A 24 -17.65 -0.43 -9.57
CA SER A 24 -17.32 -1.15 -8.34
C SER A 24 -18.49 -2.02 -7.90
N ARG A 25 -18.21 -3.27 -7.55
CA ARG A 25 -19.19 -4.22 -7.02
C ARG A 25 -18.60 -5.05 -5.91
N GLY A 26 -19.42 -5.48 -4.95
CA GLY A 26 -18.92 -6.28 -3.85
C GLY A 26 -20.00 -6.73 -2.88
N ILE A 27 -19.54 -7.50 -1.89
CA ILE A 27 -20.35 -8.01 -0.79
C ILE A 27 -19.55 -7.86 0.49
N GLU A 28 -20.19 -7.41 1.57
CA GLU A 28 -19.59 -7.27 2.89
C GLU A 28 -20.34 -8.08 3.93
N PHE A 29 -19.59 -8.74 4.82
CA PHE A 29 -20.11 -9.44 5.98
C PHE A 29 -19.45 -8.89 7.23
N LEU A 30 -20.27 -8.55 8.22
CA LEU A 30 -19.80 -8.08 9.53
C LEU A 30 -20.52 -8.85 10.64
N ILE A 31 -19.73 -9.49 11.53
CA ILE A 31 -20.22 -10.09 12.75
C ILE A 31 -19.55 -9.34 13.91
N LYS A 32 -20.36 -8.77 14.81
CA LYS A 32 -19.88 -8.00 15.96
C LYS A 32 -20.48 -8.51 17.27
N LYS A 33 -19.62 -8.67 18.28
CA LYS A 33 -19.99 -8.91 19.67
C LYS A 33 -19.53 -7.71 20.51
N SER A 34 -20.46 -6.98 21.11
CA SER A 34 -20.16 -5.69 21.77
C SER A 34 -20.15 -5.78 23.30
N SER A 35 -20.46 -6.95 23.90
CA SER A 35 -20.60 -7.08 25.34
C SER A 35 -19.94 -8.35 25.89
N GLY A 36 -19.64 -8.32 27.20
CA GLY A 36 -18.97 -9.38 27.92
C GLY A 36 -17.46 -9.27 27.91
N ARG A 37 -16.78 -10.14 28.67
CA ARG A 37 -15.32 -10.14 28.81
C ARG A 37 -14.55 -10.31 27.49
N LEU A 38 -15.15 -11.01 26.54
CA LEU A 38 -14.66 -11.15 25.18
C LEU A 38 -15.59 -10.34 24.27
N ASN A 39 -15.08 -9.34 23.61
CA ASN A 39 -15.76 -8.53 22.60
C ASN A 39 -14.90 -8.37 21.36
N GLY A 40 -15.50 -7.96 20.26
CA GLY A 40 -14.78 -7.80 19.00
C GLY A 40 -15.67 -7.94 17.77
N TRP A 41 -15.03 -8.03 16.62
CA TRP A 41 -15.73 -8.17 15.35
C TRP A 41 -14.88 -8.90 14.30
N VAL A 42 -15.58 -9.51 13.35
CA VAL A 42 -15.00 -10.12 12.15
C VAL A 42 -15.70 -9.48 10.96
N GLY A 43 -14.94 -8.87 10.08
CA GLY A 43 -15.41 -8.28 8.84
C GLY A 43 -14.71 -8.92 7.65
N TYR A 44 -15.49 -9.28 6.65
CA TYR A 44 -14.99 -9.80 5.38
C TYR A 44 -15.63 -9.03 4.24
N THR A 45 -14.80 -8.54 3.33
CA THR A 45 -15.21 -7.82 2.13
C THR A 45 -14.68 -8.56 0.91
N TYR A 46 -15.56 -8.82 -0.04
CA TYR A 46 -15.25 -9.14 -1.41
C TYR A 46 -15.65 -7.93 -2.26
N ALA A 47 -14.70 -7.33 -2.96
CA ALA A 47 -14.95 -6.18 -3.82
C ALA A 47 -14.08 -6.26 -5.08
N GLU A 48 -14.63 -5.85 -6.20
CA GLU A 48 -13.93 -5.66 -7.46
C GLU A 48 -14.19 -4.24 -7.93
N THR A 49 -13.12 -3.53 -8.28
CA THR A 49 -13.19 -2.18 -8.84
C THR A 49 -12.41 -2.15 -10.14
N GLU A 50 -13.00 -1.58 -11.17
CA GLU A 50 -12.36 -1.38 -12.46
C GLU A 50 -12.52 0.07 -12.91
N TYR A 51 -11.47 0.60 -13.53
CA TYR A 51 -11.44 1.91 -14.15
C TYR A 51 -11.21 1.76 -15.64
N TYR A 52 -11.89 2.56 -16.42
CA TYR A 52 -11.63 2.69 -17.85
C TYR A 52 -10.85 3.98 -18.10
N THR A 53 -9.66 3.89 -18.67
CA THR A 53 -8.87 5.04 -19.09
C THR A 53 -8.30 4.79 -20.49
N PRO A 54 -8.50 5.70 -21.45
CA PRO A 54 -7.78 5.62 -22.73
C PRO A 54 -6.27 5.84 -22.51
N PRO A 55 -5.38 5.16 -23.20
CA PRO A 55 -5.55 4.02 -24.10
C PRO A 55 -5.54 2.65 -23.40
N SER A 56 -5.49 2.60 -22.05
CA SER A 56 -5.27 1.37 -21.27
C SER A 56 -6.49 0.45 -21.21
N GLY A 57 -7.70 0.97 -21.51
CA GLY A 57 -8.94 0.21 -21.36
C GLY A 57 -9.33 -0.01 -19.90
N TRP A 58 -10.13 -1.05 -19.63
CA TRP A 58 -10.54 -1.45 -18.29
C TRP A 58 -9.37 -2.09 -17.54
N HIS A 59 -9.12 -1.63 -16.32
CA HIS A 59 -8.07 -2.15 -15.45
C HIS A 59 -8.40 -1.86 -13.98
N PRO A 60 -7.98 -2.70 -13.03
CA PRO A 60 -8.15 -2.41 -11.61
C PRO A 60 -7.31 -1.20 -11.19
N PRO A 61 -7.83 -0.30 -10.33
CA PRO A 61 -7.03 0.76 -9.75
C PRO A 61 -5.97 0.18 -8.79
N ASN A 62 -4.88 0.91 -8.58
CA ASN A 62 -3.76 0.45 -7.76
C ASN A 62 -4.07 0.29 -6.26
N PHE A 63 -5.27 0.63 -5.79
CA PHE A 63 -5.75 0.42 -4.42
C PHE A 63 -6.77 -0.73 -4.32
N ASP A 64 -7.16 -1.39 -5.43
CA ASP A 64 -8.13 -2.49 -5.40
C ASP A 64 -7.63 -3.67 -4.57
N ARG A 65 -8.51 -4.20 -3.74
CA ARG A 65 -8.29 -5.40 -2.94
C ARG A 65 -9.50 -6.30 -3.02
N THR A 66 -9.42 -7.32 -3.84
CA THR A 66 -10.54 -8.23 -4.10
C THR A 66 -11.07 -8.89 -2.83
N HIS A 67 -10.19 -9.29 -1.93
CA HIS A 67 -10.56 -9.91 -0.67
C HIS A 67 -9.91 -9.17 0.50
N THR A 68 -10.68 -8.82 1.52
CA THR A 68 -10.18 -8.25 2.76
C THR A 68 -10.86 -8.91 3.95
N LEU A 69 -10.08 -9.48 4.86
CA LEU A 69 -10.52 -10.04 6.14
C LEU A 69 -9.90 -9.21 7.27
N ASN A 70 -10.74 -8.70 8.15
CA ASN A 70 -10.33 -8.05 9.39
C ASN A 70 -10.96 -8.77 10.58
N ILE A 71 -10.15 -9.07 11.59
CA ILE A 71 -10.60 -9.66 12.86
C ILE A 71 -10.03 -8.78 13.96
N VAL A 72 -10.89 -8.26 14.81
CA VAL A 72 -10.49 -7.50 16.00
C VAL A 72 -11.13 -8.15 17.21
N GLY A 73 -10.35 -8.39 18.24
CA GLY A 73 -10.80 -8.97 19.49
C GLY A 73 -10.13 -8.34 20.69
N ASN A 74 -10.91 -8.16 21.76
CA ASN A 74 -10.43 -7.73 23.06
C ASN A 74 -10.94 -8.72 24.10
N ILE A 75 -10.08 -9.07 25.04
CA ILE A 75 -10.42 -9.92 26.18
C ILE A 75 -9.97 -9.25 27.48
N GLU A 76 -10.92 -9.05 28.39
CA GLU A 76 -10.65 -8.62 29.77
C GLU A 76 -10.28 -9.87 30.60
N LEU A 77 -8.99 -10.05 30.88
CA LEU A 77 -8.50 -11.16 31.70
C LEU A 77 -8.84 -10.94 33.16
N THR A 78 -8.61 -9.72 33.64
CA THR A 78 -8.97 -9.24 34.98
C THR A 78 -9.60 -7.85 34.86
N THR A 79 -10.04 -7.26 35.99
CA THR A 79 -10.58 -5.90 36.01
C THR A 79 -9.61 -4.83 35.52
N ASP A 80 -8.32 -5.11 35.66
CA ASP A 80 -7.21 -4.21 35.37
C ASP A 80 -6.34 -4.64 34.19
N LEU A 81 -6.57 -5.83 33.61
CA LEU A 81 -5.75 -6.37 32.52
C LEU A 81 -6.60 -6.75 31.30
N GLU A 82 -6.30 -6.11 30.20
CA GLU A 82 -6.96 -6.33 28.90
C GLU A 82 -5.92 -6.71 27.83
N ILE A 83 -6.25 -7.70 27.02
CA ILE A 83 -5.50 -8.07 25.82
C ILE A 83 -6.34 -7.74 24.60
N SER A 84 -5.73 -7.06 23.64
CA SER A 84 -6.31 -6.76 22.33
C SER A 84 -5.54 -7.45 21.23
N SER A 85 -6.23 -7.81 20.16
CA SER A 85 -5.60 -8.35 18.95
C SER A 85 -6.33 -7.86 17.71
N ALA A 86 -5.57 -7.57 16.67
CA ALA A 86 -6.09 -7.25 15.34
C ALA A 86 -5.36 -8.07 14.28
N LEU A 87 -6.13 -8.72 13.41
CA LEU A 87 -5.63 -9.43 12.24
C LEU A 87 -6.20 -8.79 10.99
N THR A 88 -5.33 -8.48 10.05
CA THR A 88 -5.72 -8.05 8.70
C THR A 88 -5.08 -8.96 7.68
N LYS A 89 -5.89 -9.50 6.77
CA LYS A 89 -5.44 -10.26 5.60
C LYS A 89 -6.16 -9.75 4.37
N SER A 90 -5.43 -9.46 3.30
CA SER A 90 -6.04 -9.05 2.03
C SER A 90 -5.24 -9.49 0.83
N THR A 91 -5.87 -9.52 -0.34
CA THR A 91 -5.16 -9.58 -1.62
C THR A 91 -4.21 -8.40 -1.78
N GLY A 92 -3.12 -8.63 -2.49
CA GLY A 92 -2.17 -7.57 -2.83
C GLY A 92 -2.79 -6.54 -3.79
N ASN A 93 -2.32 -5.31 -3.70
CA ASN A 93 -2.73 -4.25 -4.60
C ASN A 93 -2.23 -4.52 -6.03
N PRO A 94 -3.00 -4.15 -7.06
CA PRO A 94 -2.54 -4.21 -8.44
C PRO A 94 -1.36 -3.28 -8.72
N TYR A 95 -0.51 -3.67 -9.64
CA TYR A 95 0.55 -2.81 -10.16
C TYR A 95 0.88 -3.14 -11.61
N THR A 96 1.46 -2.18 -12.32
CA THR A 96 1.95 -2.34 -13.68
C THR A 96 3.37 -2.91 -13.64
N LYS A 97 3.56 -4.08 -14.24
CA LYS A 97 4.86 -4.75 -14.29
C LYS A 97 5.84 -4.01 -15.20
N ILE A 98 7.06 -3.83 -14.75
CA ILE A 98 8.16 -3.38 -15.60
C ILE A 98 8.76 -4.60 -16.30
N LEU A 99 8.73 -4.60 -17.62
CA LEU A 99 9.20 -5.68 -18.47
C LEU A 99 10.68 -5.52 -18.82
N GLY A 100 11.16 -4.28 -18.90
CA GLY A 100 12.52 -3.99 -19.28
C GLY A 100 12.88 -2.52 -19.15
N ARG A 101 14.09 -2.19 -19.57
CA ARG A 101 14.58 -0.82 -19.75
C ARG A 101 14.91 -0.58 -21.20
N ALA A 102 14.64 0.63 -21.67
CA ALA A 102 15.08 1.11 -22.97
C ALA A 102 15.76 2.46 -22.79
N TYR A 103 16.60 2.81 -23.74
CA TYR A 103 17.10 4.17 -23.86
C TYR A 103 16.18 4.95 -24.79
N SER A 104 15.73 6.09 -24.32
CA SER A 104 15.07 7.09 -25.15
C SER A 104 15.97 8.30 -25.30
N TRP A 105 15.70 9.11 -26.28
CA TRP A 105 16.49 10.30 -26.59
C TRP A 105 15.59 11.51 -26.52
N GLU A 106 15.97 12.48 -25.73
CA GLU A 106 15.26 13.75 -25.63
C GLU A 106 16.12 14.89 -26.20
N GLN A 107 15.50 15.78 -26.95
CA GLN A 107 16.19 16.95 -27.44
C GLN A 107 16.35 17.95 -26.30
N ASN A 108 17.58 18.37 -26.03
CA ASN A 108 17.82 19.45 -25.08
C ASN A 108 17.37 20.78 -25.66
N LEU A 109 16.22 21.26 -25.22
CA LEU A 109 15.64 22.53 -25.67
C LEU A 109 16.49 23.76 -25.32
N ASN A 110 17.42 23.63 -24.37
CA ASN A 110 18.32 24.71 -23.94
C ASN A 110 19.62 24.79 -24.76
N SER A 111 19.94 23.77 -25.55
CA SER A 111 21.09 23.77 -26.43
C SER A 111 20.71 23.09 -27.74
N ASN A 112 20.68 23.83 -28.80
CA ASN A 112 20.16 23.47 -30.13
C ASN A 112 20.77 22.23 -30.80
N THR A 113 21.57 21.42 -30.09
CA THR A 113 22.43 20.45 -30.79
C THR A 113 22.59 19.08 -30.13
N TYR A 114 22.06 18.84 -28.94
CA TYR A 114 22.33 17.58 -28.23
C TYR A 114 21.08 16.80 -27.87
N TRP A 115 21.05 15.55 -28.32
CA TRP A 115 20.14 14.55 -27.85
C TRP A 115 20.72 13.94 -26.56
N ILE A 116 19.97 13.96 -25.49
CA ILE A 116 20.37 13.38 -24.21
C ILE A 116 19.69 12.03 -24.08
N PRO A 117 20.46 10.93 -23.91
CA PRO A 117 19.87 9.65 -23.60
C PRO A 117 19.33 9.65 -22.18
N TYR A 118 18.11 9.16 -21.99
CA TYR A 118 17.56 8.90 -20.68
C TYR A 118 16.99 7.48 -20.59
N ASP A 119 17.09 6.91 -19.40
CA ASP A 119 16.52 5.60 -19.11
C ASP A 119 15.00 5.70 -19.06
N THR A 120 14.32 4.86 -19.82
CA THR A 120 12.88 4.67 -19.74
C THR A 120 12.55 3.23 -19.45
N TYR A 121 11.38 2.97 -18.86
CA TYR A 121 10.92 1.62 -18.60
C TYR A 121 9.96 1.15 -19.68
N ILE A 122 10.16 -0.10 -20.12
CA ILE A 122 9.16 -0.81 -20.91
C ILE A 122 8.19 -1.42 -19.90
N VAL A 123 6.96 -0.96 -19.90
CA VAL A 123 5.91 -1.41 -18.98
C VAL A 123 4.97 -2.40 -19.65
N GLY A 124 4.40 -3.31 -18.87
CA GLY A 124 3.34 -4.20 -19.31
C GLY A 124 1.97 -3.51 -19.30
N GLU A 125 0.92 -4.30 -19.42
CA GLU A 125 -0.46 -3.83 -19.31
C GLU A 125 -0.70 -3.23 -17.92
N LYS A 126 -1.54 -2.20 -17.86
CA LYS A 126 -1.77 -1.42 -16.64
C LYS A 126 -2.44 -2.26 -15.57
N ASN A 127 -1.79 -2.37 -14.40
CA ASN A 127 -2.30 -2.97 -13.18
C ASN A 127 -2.76 -4.44 -13.30
N THR A 128 -2.18 -5.21 -14.22
CA THR A 128 -2.52 -6.63 -14.42
C THR A 128 -1.85 -7.57 -13.42
N GLU A 129 -0.76 -7.14 -12.80
CA GLU A 129 -0.06 -7.92 -11.77
C GLU A 129 -0.48 -7.44 -10.37
N ARG A 130 -0.36 -8.32 -9.36
CA ARG A 130 -0.62 -7.95 -7.97
C ARG A 130 0.62 -8.17 -7.11
N TYR A 131 0.80 -7.30 -6.10
CA TYR A 131 1.76 -7.54 -5.02
C TYR A 131 1.38 -8.81 -4.27
N ASP A 132 2.32 -9.35 -3.49
CA ASP A 132 2.04 -10.41 -2.54
C ASP A 132 0.91 -10.00 -1.57
N GLY A 133 0.11 -10.97 -1.13
CA GLY A 133 -1.00 -10.70 -0.23
C GLY A 133 -0.54 -10.04 1.07
N TYR A 134 -1.32 -9.08 1.55
CA TYR A 134 -1.06 -8.42 2.82
C TYR A 134 -1.50 -9.30 3.99
N PHE A 135 -0.63 -9.44 4.99
CA PHE A 135 -0.95 -10.13 6.23
C PHE A 135 -0.29 -9.45 7.43
N ARG A 136 -1.08 -9.13 8.46
CA ARG A 136 -0.57 -8.49 9.67
C ARG A 136 -1.40 -8.93 10.88
N VAL A 137 -0.69 -9.24 11.95
CA VAL A 137 -1.26 -9.49 13.27
C VAL A 137 -0.63 -8.54 14.26
N ASP A 138 -1.47 -7.80 14.99
CA ASP A 138 -1.07 -6.91 16.07
C ASP A 138 -1.63 -7.45 17.38
N VAL A 139 -0.87 -7.30 18.46
CA VAL A 139 -1.30 -7.66 19.82
C VAL A 139 -0.98 -6.52 20.76
N GLY A 140 -1.94 -6.17 21.60
CA GLY A 140 -1.79 -5.16 22.63
C GLY A 140 -2.12 -5.73 24.01
N ILE A 141 -1.47 -5.19 25.03
CA ILE A 141 -1.76 -5.46 26.46
C ILE A 141 -1.93 -4.10 27.13
N THR A 142 -3.07 -3.89 27.76
CA THR A 142 -3.35 -2.69 28.56
C THR A 142 -3.52 -3.09 30.01
N ARG A 143 -2.81 -2.43 30.90
CA ARG A 143 -2.98 -2.53 32.35
C ARG A 143 -3.50 -1.20 32.89
N LYS A 144 -4.66 -1.26 33.52
CA LYS A 144 -5.40 -0.13 34.09
C LYS A 144 -5.14 0.03 35.59
N GLY A 145 -5.39 1.21 36.13
CA GLY A 145 -5.49 1.45 37.59
C GLY A 145 -4.17 1.55 38.31
N GLY A 146 -3.07 1.97 37.67
CA GLY A 146 -1.86 2.39 38.39
C GLY A 146 -2.10 3.73 39.09
N ASN A 147 -1.42 3.97 40.23
CA ASN A 147 -1.42 5.26 40.90
C ASN A 147 0.02 5.72 41.16
N LEU A 148 0.34 6.94 40.70
CA LEU A 148 1.63 7.57 40.89
C LEU A 148 1.42 9.00 41.42
N PHE A 149 1.79 9.24 42.66
CA PHE A 149 1.62 10.54 43.33
C PHE A 149 0.17 11.07 43.36
N GLY A 150 -0.81 10.18 43.40
CA GLY A 150 -2.23 10.54 43.40
C GLY A 150 -2.84 10.68 41.99
N LEU A 151 -2.08 10.49 40.93
CA LEU A 151 -2.54 10.47 39.57
C LEU A 151 -2.79 9.02 39.13
N GLU A 152 -3.98 8.77 38.60
CA GLU A 152 -4.29 7.47 38.01
C GLU A 152 -3.62 7.36 36.64
N TYR A 153 -3.11 6.18 36.34
CA TYR A 153 -2.52 5.93 35.03
C TYR A 153 -2.78 4.52 34.52
N ASP A 154 -2.88 4.41 33.20
CA ASP A 154 -2.89 3.15 32.48
C ASP A 154 -1.58 2.99 31.71
N THR A 155 -1.11 1.77 31.59
CA THR A 155 0.04 1.42 30.75
C THR A 155 -0.41 0.53 29.62
N TYR A 156 0.21 0.71 28.45
CA TYR A 156 -0.04 -0.16 27.31
C TYR A 156 1.25 -0.54 26.58
N TRP A 157 1.28 -1.77 26.14
CA TRP A 157 2.32 -2.34 25.28
C TRP A 157 1.64 -2.86 24.04
N GLN A 158 2.24 -2.62 22.89
CA GLN A 158 1.72 -3.11 21.62
C GLN A 158 2.84 -3.67 20.76
N ILE A 159 2.59 -4.83 20.17
CA ILE A 159 3.45 -5.44 19.16
C ILE A 159 2.68 -5.37 17.84
N MET A 160 3.20 -4.57 16.91
CA MET A 160 2.68 -4.50 15.55
C MET A 160 3.44 -5.50 14.67
N ASN A 161 2.73 -6.14 13.77
CA ASN A 161 3.26 -7.17 12.86
C ASN A 161 3.98 -8.30 13.61
N LEU A 162 3.31 -8.89 14.61
CA LEU A 162 3.81 -9.99 15.47
C LEU A 162 4.42 -11.14 14.66
N THR A 163 3.82 -11.45 13.53
CA THR A 163 4.25 -12.55 12.65
C THR A 163 5.50 -12.24 11.84
N ARG A 164 5.97 -10.98 11.82
CA ARG A 164 7.08 -10.51 10.98
C ARG A 164 6.85 -10.75 9.49
N HIS A 165 5.59 -10.83 9.06
CA HIS A 165 5.30 -11.01 7.65
C HIS A 165 5.85 -9.82 6.85
N LEU A 166 6.60 -10.09 5.78
CA LEU A 166 7.17 -9.05 4.91
C LEU A 166 6.12 -8.61 3.90
N ASN A 167 5.27 -7.69 4.32
CA ASN A 167 4.32 -7.04 3.42
C ASN A 167 5.07 -6.17 2.42
N THR A 168 4.83 -6.36 1.15
CA THR A 168 5.48 -5.59 0.08
C THR A 168 4.80 -4.23 -0.06
N LEU A 169 5.57 -3.14 0.10
CA LEU A 169 5.13 -1.78 -0.16
C LEU A 169 5.15 -1.47 -1.66
N SER A 170 6.26 -1.81 -2.31
CA SER A 170 6.50 -1.58 -3.73
C SER A 170 7.65 -2.47 -4.22
N TYR A 171 7.93 -2.43 -5.52
CA TYR A 171 9.11 -3.05 -6.08
C TYR A 171 10.08 -1.99 -6.57
N THR A 172 11.38 -2.21 -6.32
CA THR A 172 12.46 -1.55 -7.01
C THR A 172 13.00 -2.46 -8.11
N TYR A 173 13.52 -1.86 -9.17
CA TYR A 173 14.01 -2.58 -10.33
C TYR A 173 15.47 -2.24 -10.57
N ARG A 174 16.31 -3.27 -10.78
CA ARG A 174 17.70 -3.11 -11.10
C ARG A 174 18.02 -3.84 -12.40
N THR A 175 18.87 -3.25 -13.22
CA THR A 175 19.39 -3.93 -14.41
C THR A 175 20.28 -5.08 -13.95
N LYS A 176 19.99 -6.28 -14.42
CA LYS A 176 20.86 -7.45 -14.25
C LYS A 176 21.86 -7.44 -15.38
N THR A 177 23.13 -7.33 -15.05
CA THR A 177 24.25 -7.37 -16.00
C THR A 177 25.02 -8.68 -15.88
N ASP A 178 25.46 -9.20 -16.99
CA ASP A 178 26.39 -10.33 -17.05
C ASP A 178 27.75 -9.85 -16.50
N PRO A 179 28.28 -10.45 -15.44
CA PRO A 179 29.53 -10.02 -14.83
C PRO A 179 30.77 -10.23 -15.74
N LEU A 180 30.65 -11.08 -16.77
CA LEU A 180 31.76 -11.38 -17.68
C LEU A 180 31.75 -10.48 -18.91
N THR A 181 30.58 -10.21 -19.47
CA THR A 181 30.45 -9.50 -20.74
C THR A 181 29.97 -8.05 -20.56
N GLY A 182 29.46 -7.69 -19.36
CA GLY A 182 28.82 -6.39 -19.12
C GLY A 182 27.46 -6.22 -19.81
N ASN A 183 26.98 -7.23 -20.53
CA ASN A 183 25.72 -7.14 -21.26
C ASN A 183 24.53 -7.13 -20.29
N GLN A 184 23.49 -6.39 -20.65
CA GLN A 184 22.24 -6.38 -19.89
C GLN A 184 21.46 -7.68 -20.12
N LEU A 185 21.19 -8.42 -19.03
CA LEU A 185 20.44 -9.68 -19.04
C LEU A 185 18.96 -9.50 -18.77
N GLY A 186 18.50 -8.25 -18.49
CA GLY A 186 17.12 -7.93 -18.15
C GLY A 186 17.02 -7.11 -16.87
N VAL A 187 15.84 -7.15 -16.25
CA VAL A 187 15.52 -6.37 -15.05
C VAL A 187 15.20 -7.31 -13.89
N GLU A 188 15.88 -7.14 -12.76
CA GLU A 188 15.62 -7.86 -11.51
C GLU A 188 14.68 -7.03 -10.63
N ARG A 189 13.58 -7.63 -10.22
CA ARG A 189 12.61 -7.06 -9.29
C ARG A 189 13.02 -7.37 -7.84
N ARG A 190 13.05 -6.35 -6.98
CA ARG A 190 13.29 -6.50 -5.54
C ARG A 190 12.18 -5.86 -4.73
N PRO A 191 11.56 -6.57 -3.77
CA PRO A 191 10.54 -5.99 -2.92
C PRO A 191 11.14 -4.97 -1.95
N ILE A 192 10.44 -3.86 -1.76
CA ILE A 192 10.63 -2.93 -0.66
C ILE A 192 9.59 -3.31 0.39
N PRO A 193 10.00 -3.83 1.56
CA PRO A 193 9.05 -4.23 2.59
C PRO A 193 8.44 -3.01 3.29
N MET A 194 7.21 -3.18 3.78
CA MET A 194 6.61 -2.31 4.77
C MET A 194 7.30 -2.47 6.13
N PHE A 195 6.80 -1.77 7.15
CA PHE A 195 7.35 -1.83 8.49
C PHE A 195 7.45 -3.28 9.02
N PRO A 196 8.61 -3.64 9.59
CA PRO A 196 8.81 -4.92 10.26
C PRO A 196 8.01 -4.99 11.57
N LEU A 197 8.35 -5.92 12.44
CA LEU A 197 7.83 -5.93 13.81
C LEU A 197 8.21 -4.62 14.53
N ILE A 198 7.22 -3.95 15.12
CA ILE A 198 7.39 -2.74 15.92
C ILE A 198 6.85 -2.97 17.32
N LEU A 199 7.64 -2.61 18.31
CA LEU A 199 7.23 -2.59 19.72
C LEU A 199 6.94 -1.14 20.11
N THR A 200 5.77 -0.91 20.71
CA THR A 200 5.41 0.39 21.28
C THR A 200 5.01 0.23 22.73
N PHE A 201 5.26 1.27 23.50
CA PHE A 201 4.91 1.37 24.92
C PHE A 201 4.40 2.78 25.19
N GLY A 202 3.40 2.91 26.04
CA GLY A 202 2.90 4.20 26.47
C GLY A 202 2.23 4.17 27.84
N ILE A 203 2.09 5.36 28.40
CA ILE A 203 1.40 5.60 29.68
C ILE A 203 0.36 6.69 29.42
N LYS A 204 -0.88 6.46 29.85
CA LYS A 204 -1.98 7.42 29.80
C LYS A 204 -2.28 7.84 31.24
N PHE A 205 -2.21 9.11 31.54
CA PHE A 205 -2.64 9.68 32.82
C PHE A 205 -4.05 10.23 32.70
N GLU A 206 -4.85 10.06 33.77
CA GLU A 206 -6.17 10.70 33.91
C GLU A 206 -6.08 11.79 35.00
N PHE A 207 -6.55 13.00 34.65
CA PHE A 207 -6.52 14.20 35.51
C PHE A 207 -7.91 14.52 35.99
#